data_2fa1e688e4e66330def5cb2aae96d802
#
_entry.id   2fa1e688e4e66330def5cb2aae96d802
#
_cell.length_a   1.000
_cell.length_b   1.000
_cell.length_c   1.000
_cell.angle_alpha   90.00
_cell.angle_beta   90.00
_cell.angle_gamma   90.00
#
_symmetry.space_group_name_H-M   'P 1'
#
loop_
_entity.id
_entity.type
_entity.pdbx_description
1 polymer ?
#
loop_
_entity_poly.entity_id
_entity_poly.type
_entity_poly.pdbx_seq_one_letter_code
_entity_poly.pdbx_strand_id
1 'polypeptide(L)'
;AKDTAIYGLSSIVGRFLNYLLVPLYTAKLSAASGGYGVITNVYAYTALLMVILTYGMETTFFRFANKEGENPQKVYTTTLISVGFTSLLFIALVLLFLNPISAFMGYADHESYVWVMAITVAIDAFQCIPFAYLRYKKRPMKFAALKLLNIFMAIALNLVFFLILPNICDSTGGTGFISTIYSPA
;
A
#
# COMPACT_ATOMS: atom_id res chain seq x y z
N ALA A 1 -27.92 -1.12 8.47
CA ALA A 1 -27.80 0.16 7.73
C ALA A 1 -26.66 1.04 8.27
N LYS A 2 -26.58 1.33 9.59
CA LYS A 2 -25.54 2.21 10.16
C LYS A 2 -24.13 1.66 9.94
N ASP A 3 -23.90 0.37 10.17
CA ASP A 3 -22.57 -0.26 10.03
C ASP A 3 -22.09 -0.23 8.58
N THR A 4 -22.97 -0.52 7.62
CA THR A 4 -22.65 -0.47 6.19
C THR A 4 -22.27 0.95 5.75
N ALA A 5 -22.95 1.96 6.29
CA ALA A 5 -22.63 3.36 6.03
C ALA A 5 -21.23 3.73 6.56
N ILE A 6 -20.84 3.27 7.75
CA ILE A 6 -19.52 3.54 8.34
C ILE A 6 -18.43 2.88 7.50
N TYR A 7 -18.60 1.63 7.06
CA TYR A 7 -17.63 0.95 6.18
C TYR A 7 -17.50 1.65 4.82
N GLY A 8 -18.63 2.03 4.22
CA GLY A 8 -18.63 2.74 2.95
C GLY A 8 -17.99 4.13 3.05
N LEU A 9 -18.43 4.92 4.05
CA LEU A 9 -17.93 6.27 4.25
C LEU A 9 -16.42 6.30 4.53
N SER A 10 -15.90 5.43 5.40
CA SER A 10 -14.47 5.36 5.67
C SER A 10 -13.65 5.02 4.42
N SER A 11 -14.20 4.21 3.51
CA SER A 11 -13.54 3.86 2.25
C SER A 11 -13.57 5.00 1.24
N ILE A 12 -14.69 5.74 1.16
CA ILE A 12 -14.84 6.91 0.28
C ILE A 12 -13.95 8.05 0.76
N VAL A 13 -13.97 8.35 2.06
CA VAL A 13 -13.11 9.38 2.66
C VAL A 13 -11.64 9.07 2.38
N GLY A 14 -11.23 7.81 2.49
CA GLY A 14 -9.86 7.41 2.17
C GLY A 14 -9.46 7.69 0.72
N ARG A 15 -10.33 7.37 -0.22
CA ARG A 15 -10.08 7.65 -1.65
C ARG A 15 -10.04 9.16 -1.92
N PHE A 16 -10.94 9.91 -1.31
CA PHE A 16 -11.00 11.37 -1.46
C PHE A 16 -9.73 12.03 -0.90
N LEU A 17 -9.26 11.63 0.28
CA LEU A 17 -8.04 12.14 0.88
C LEU A 17 -6.80 11.84 0.03
N ASN A 18 -6.70 10.63 -0.52
CA ASN A 18 -5.62 10.30 -1.47
C ASN A 18 -5.71 11.13 -2.76
N TYR A 19 -6.92 11.43 -3.24
CA TYR A 19 -7.10 12.26 -4.41
C TYR A 19 -6.63 13.71 -4.17
N LEU A 20 -6.74 14.21 -2.94
CA LEU A 20 -6.21 15.54 -2.58
C LEU A 20 -4.68 15.64 -2.66
N LEU A 21 -3.95 14.51 -2.68
CA LEU A 21 -2.51 14.52 -2.90
C LEU A 21 -2.11 14.72 -4.37
N VAL A 22 -3.01 14.49 -5.32
CA VAL A 22 -2.72 14.64 -6.75
C VAL A 22 -2.24 16.07 -7.11
N PRO A 23 -2.91 17.16 -6.68
CA PRO A 23 -2.42 18.51 -6.91
C PRO A 23 -1.03 18.77 -6.32
N LEU A 24 -0.73 18.17 -5.16
CA LEU A 24 0.58 18.27 -4.53
C LEU A 24 1.66 17.62 -5.41
N TYR A 25 1.39 16.43 -5.92
CA TYR A 25 2.30 15.72 -6.82
C TYR A 25 2.54 16.48 -8.11
N THR A 26 1.48 16.99 -8.73
CA THR A 26 1.59 17.76 -9.99
C THR A 26 2.29 19.10 -9.80
N ALA A 27 2.17 19.73 -8.63
CA ALA A 27 2.84 20.99 -8.34
C ALA A 27 4.33 20.84 -8.00
N LYS A 28 4.72 19.73 -7.37
CA LYS A 28 6.10 19.50 -6.91
C LYS A 28 6.94 18.65 -7.86
N LEU A 29 6.32 17.76 -8.62
CA LEU A 29 6.99 16.95 -9.62
C LEU A 29 6.91 17.65 -10.97
N SER A 30 8.07 18.09 -11.48
CA SER A 30 8.14 18.75 -12.77
C SER A 30 7.61 17.84 -13.89
N ALA A 31 6.82 18.39 -14.79
CA ALA A 31 6.38 17.71 -16.00
C ALA A 31 7.59 17.27 -16.88
N ALA A 32 8.70 18.01 -16.80
CA ALA A 32 9.92 17.71 -17.55
C ALA A 32 10.66 16.45 -17.02
N SER A 33 10.56 16.15 -15.71
CA SER A 33 11.21 14.96 -15.11
C SER A 33 10.38 13.68 -15.27
N GLY A 34 9.13 13.76 -15.79
CA GLY A 34 8.26 12.60 -15.90
C GLY A 34 7.83 11.97 -14.55
N GLY A 35 8.18 12.60 -13.42
CA GLY A 35 8.01 12.01 -12.08
C GLY A 35 6.58 11.62 -11.74
N TYR A 36 5.59 12.39 -12.19
CA TYR A 36 4.19 12.02 -12.00
C TYR A 36 3.81 10.76 -12.83
N GLY A 37 4.38 10.60 -14.01
CA GLY A 37 4.21 9.41 -14.85
C GLY A 37 4.74 8.13 -14.16
N VAL A 38 5.91 8.23 -13.52
CA VAL A 38 6.50 7.13 -12.74
C VAL A 38 5.57 6.73 -11.60
N ILE A 39 5.07 7.69 -10.82
CA ILE A 39 4.14 7.40 -9.72
C ILE A 39 2.88 6.71 -10.23
N THR A 40 2.27 7.21 -11.30
CA THR A 40 1.05 6.64 -11.89
C THR A 40 1.29 5.20 -12.38
N ASN A 41 2.43 4.95 -13.01
CA ASN A 41 2.81 3.64 -13.49
C ASN A 41 3.04 2.64 -12.34
N VAL A 42 3.76 3.04 -11.29
CA VAL A 42 3.95 2.23 -10.08
C VAL A 42 2.61 1.91 -9.40
N TYR A 43 1.69 2.87 -9.32
CA TYR A 43 0.34 2.61 -8.79
C TYR A 43 -0.46 1.62 -9.65
N ALA A 44 -0.32 1.66 -10.97
CA ALA A 44 -0.97 0.70 -11.86
C ALA A 44 -0.46 -0.73 -11.63
N TYR A 45 0.86 -0.91 -11.54
CA TYR A 45 1.46 -2.22 -11.20
C TYR A 45 1.04 -2.68 -9.80
N THR A 46 1.06 -1.78 -8.81
CA THR A 46 0.60 -2.08 -7.44
C THR A 46 -0.83 -2.58 -7.42
N ALA A 47 -1.75 -1.93 -8.15
CA ALA A 47 -3.14 -2.33 -8.21
C ALA A 47 -3.32 -3.73 -8.82
N LEU A 48 -2.58 -4.04 -9.89
CA LEU A 48 -2.61 -5.34 -10.54
C LEU A 48 -2.05 -6.44 -9.63
N LEU A 49 -0.89 -6.20 -9.04
CA LEU A 49 -0.23 -7.15 -8.13
C LEU A 49 -1.07 -7.41 -6.88
N MET A 50 -1.75 -6.39 -6.36
CA MET A 50 -2.65 -6.51 -5.21
C MET A 50 -3.79 -7.50 -5.49
N VAL A 51 -4.38 -7.46 -6.68
CA VAL A 51 -5.43 -8.40 -7.09
C VAL A 51 -4.88 -9.83 -7.17
N ILE A 52 -3.69 -9.98 -7.75
CA ILE A 52 -3.04 -11.30 -7.87
C ILE A 52 -2.69 -11.86 -6.48
N LEU A 53 -2.13 -11.03 -5.59
CA LEU A 53 -1.65 -11.47 -4.28
C LEU A 53 -2.78 -11.79 -3.30
N THR A 54 -3.90 -11.08 -3.39
CA THR A 54 -5.09 -11.35 -2.56
C THR A 54 -5.91 -12.53 -3.06
N TYR A 55 -5.82 -12.88 -4.34
CA TYR A 55 -6.46 -14.00 -5.04
C TYR A 55 -7.84 -14.42 -4.47
N GLY A 56 -8.67 -13.44 -4.09
CA GLY A 56 -10.01 -13.66 -3.58
C GLY A 56 -10.09 -14.25 -2.16
N MET A 57 -8.99 -14.27 -1.40
CA MET A 57 -8.95 -14.84 -0.04
C MET A 57 -9.86 -14.11 0.94
N GLU A 58 -10.15 -12.83 0.71
CA GLU A 58 -11.15 -12.11 1.49
C GLU A 58 -12.54 -12.73 1.33
N THR A 59 -12.95 -13.00 0.10
CA THR A 59 -14.25 -13.64 -0.20
C THR A 59 -14.28 -15.08 0.34
N THR A 60 -13.18 -15.81 0.18
CA THR A 60 -13.00 -17.16 0.72
C THR A 60 -13.15 -17.17 2.23
N PHE A 61 -12.50 -16.23 2.93
CA PHE A 61 -12.64 -16.04 4.37
C PHE A 61 -14.10 -15.86 4.79
N PHE A 62 -14.85 -14.95 4.16
CA PHE A 62 -16.26 -14.72 4.49
C PHE A 62 -17.12 -15.96 4.24
N ARG A 63 -16.86 -16.69 3.14
CA ARG A 63 -17.61 -17.91 2.82
C ARG A 63 -17.42 -18.98 3.87
N PHE A 64 -16.19 -19.28 4.25
CA PHE A 64 -15.90 -20.34 5.22
C PHE A 64 -16.17 -19.93 6.67
N ALA A 65 -15.97 -18.65 7.03
CA ALA A 65 -16.26 -18.16 8.38
C ALA A 65 -17.76 -18.16 8.72
N ASN A 66 -18.65 -18.13 7.70
CA ASN A 66 -20.10 -18.21 7.87
C ASN A 66 -20.66 -19.62 7.63
N LYS A 67 -19.83 -20.62 7.35
CA LYS A 67 -20.27 -22.00 7.13
C LYS A 67 -20.56 -22.69 8.46
N GLU A 68 -21.70 -23.36 8.54
CA GLU A 68 -22.09 -24.14 9.73
C GLU A 68 -21.06 -25.25 10.01
N GLY A 69 -20.70 -25.41 11.28
CA GLY A 69 -19.72 -26.40 11.73
C GLY A 69 -18.25 -25.97 11.65
N GLU A 70 -17.95 -24.85 11.01
CA GLU A 70 -16.58 -24.32 10.93
C GLU A 70 -16.27 -23.35 12.08
N ASN A 71 -15.04 -23.37 12.56
CA ASN A 71 -14.58 -22.42 13.57
C ASN A 71 -14.01 -21.16 12.89
N PRO A 72 -14.67 -19.99 12.99
CA PRO A 72 -14.23 -18.78 12.31
C PRO A 72 -12.82 -18.33 12.68
N GLN A 73 -12.36 -18.66 13.89
CA GLN A 73 -11.01 -18.35 14.33
C GLN A 73 -9.96 -19.20 13.61
N LYS A 74 -10.25 -20.48 13.39
CA LYS A 74 -9.36 -21.37 12.59
C LYS A 74 -9.31 -20.91 11.14
N VAL A 75 -10.46 -20.58 10.54
CA VAL A 75 -10.55 -20.04 9.17
C VAL A 75 -9.72 -18.77 9.06
N TYR A 76 -9.84 -17.84 10.01
CA TYR A 76 -9.04 -16.62 10.04
C TYR A 76 -7.53 -16.92 10.07
N THR A 77 -7.09 -17.78 10.98
CA THR A 77 -5.66 -18.09 11.12
C THR A 77 -5.11 -18.78 9.87
N THR A 78 -5.84 -19.73 9.30
CA THR A 78 -5.43 -20.44 8.08
C THR A 78 -5.33 -19.47 6.89
N THR A 79 -6.32 -18.61 6.71
CA THR A 79 -6.33 -17.61 5.64
C THR A 79 -5.19 -16.60 5.80
N LEU A 80 -4.94 -16.16 7.04
CA LEU A 80 -3.87 -15.22 7.34
C LEU A 80 -2.49 -15.82 7.07
N ILE A 81 -2.25 -17.05 7.48
CA ILE A 81 -0.99 -17.78 7.22
C ILE A 81 -0.81 -17.98 5.72
N SER A 82 -1.86 -18.38 5.01
CA SER A 82 -1.81 -18.59 3.55
C SER A 82 -1.40 -17.31 2.81
N VAL A 83 -2.08 -16.19 3.09
CA VAL A 83 -1.74 -14.89 2.46
C VAL A 83 -0.37 -14.41 2.92
N GLY A 84 -0.01 -14.61 4.19
CA GLY A 84 1.32 -14.27 4.70
C GLY A 84 2.43 -15.04 3.99
N PHE A 85 2.25 -16.35 3.80
CA PHE A 85 3.22 -17.17 3.08
C PHE A 85 3.37 -16.76 1.61
N THR A 86 2.25 -16.55 0.90
CA THR A 86 2.29 -16.10 -0.50
C THR A 86 2.89 -14.70 -0.65
N SER A 87 2.63 -13.79 0.30
CA SER A 87 3.25 -12.47 0.34
C SER A 87 4.76 -12.52 0.56
N LEU A 88 5.23 -13.36 1.47
CA LEU A 88 6.67 -13.59 1.69
C LEU A 88 7.34 -14.24 0.47
N LEU A 89 6.70 -15.24 -0.12
CA LEU A 89 7.18 -15.87 -1.35
C LEU A 89 7.29 -14.85 -2.50
N PHE A 90 6.31 -13.99 -2.63
CA PHE A 90 6.32 -12.91 -3.64
C PHE A 90 7.48 -11.96 -3.42
N ILE A 91 7.73 -11.48 -2.18
CA ILE A 91 8.89 -10.64 -1.87
C ILE A 91 10.19 -11.36 -2.24
N ALA A 92 10.33 -12.63 -1.84
CA ALA A 92 11.54 -13.42 -2.14
C ALA A 92 11.77 -13.54 -3.66
N LEU A 93 10.71 -13.81 -4.43
CA LEU A 93 10.81 -13.89 -5.90
C LEU A 93 11.19 -12.55 -6.52
N VAL A 94 10.58 -11.44 -6.08
CA VAL A 94 10.93 -10.11 -6.60
C VAL A 94 12.37 -9.75 -6.28
N LEU A 95 12.86 -10.06 -5.08
CA LEU A 95 14.25 -9.79 -4.69
C LEU A 95 15.26 -10.68 -5.47
N LEU A 96 14.90 -11.94 -5.74
CA LEU A 96 15.75 -12.84 -6.54
C LEU A 96 15.84 -12.41 -8.01
N PHE A 97 14.77 -11.87 -8.56
CA PHE A 97 14.68 -11.44 -9.95
C PHE A 97 14.61 -9.90 -10.08
N LEU A 98 15.23 -9.17 -9.14
CA LEU A 98 15.11 -7.71 -9.09
C LEU A 98 15.59 -7.05 -10.38
N ASN A 99 16.79 -7.42 -10.87
CA ASN A 99 17.37 -6.84 -12.09
C ASN A 99 16.52 -7.07 -13.35
N PRO A 100 16.10 -8.30 -13.69
CA PRO A 100 15.26 -8.49 -14.87
C PRO A 100 13.87 -7.85 -14.73
N ILE A 101 13.29 -7.80 -13.52
CA ILE A 101 11.99 -7.15 -13.28
C ILE A 101 12.13 -5.64 -13.44
N SER A 102 13.13 -5.01 -12.85
CA SER A 102 13.38 -3.56 -12.97
C SER A 102 13.64 -3.14 -14.41
N ALA A 103 14.41 -3.93 -15.16
CA ALA A 103 14.64 -3.69 -16.57
C ALA A 103 13.37 -3.81 -17.41
N PHE A 104 12.53 -4.83 -17.15
CA PHE A 104 11.24 -5.00 -17.82
C PHE A 104 10.26 -3.86 -17.53
N MET A 105 10.26 -3.33 -16.31
CA MET A 105 9.43 -2.20 -15.92
C MET A 105 9.96 -0.84 -16.40
N GLY A 106 11.17 -0.79 -16.98
CA GLY A 106 11.83 0.44 -17.40
C GLY A 106 12.51 1.22 -16.26
N TYR A 107 12.80 0.56 -15.14
CA TYR A 107 13.45 1.15 -13.96
C TYR A 107 14.80 0.48 -13.65
N ALA A 108 15.57 0.13 -14.69
CA ALA A 108 16.88 -0.53 -14.54
C ALA A 108 17.87 0.30 -13.67
N ASP A 109 17.81 1.63 -13.77
CA ASP A 109 18.65 2.54 -13.01
C ASP A 109 18.10 2.86 -11.60
N HIS A 110 16.87 2.41 -11.30
CA HIS A 110 16.15 2.71 -10.05
C HIS A 110 15.48 1.47 -9.48
N GLU A 111 16.26 0.43 -9.23
CA GLU A 111 15.77 -0.84 -8.66
C GLU A 111 15.04 -0.65 -7.32
N SER A 112 15.38 0.43 -6.59
CA SER A 112 14.73 0.79 -5.33
C SER A 112 13.21 0.95 -5.44
N TYR A 113 12.71 1.41 -6.57
CA TYR A 113 11.25 1.57 -6.78
C TYR A 113 10.54 0.22 -6.81
N VAL A 114 11.19 -0.79 -7.39
CA VAL A 114 10.61 -2.12 -7.57
C VAL A 114 10.54 -2.88 -6.25
N TRP A 115 11.61 -2.90 -5.46
CA TRP A 115 11.60 -3.64 -4.19
C TRP A 115 10.72 -2.95 -3.13
N VAL A 116 10.71 -1.60 -3.06
CA VAL A 116 9.80 -0.85 -2.17
C VAL A 116 8.35 -1.10 -2.55
N MET A 117 8.02 -1.08 -3.85
CA MET A 117 6.69 -1.42 -4.35
C MET A 117 6.30 -2.84 -3.94
N ALA A 118 7.18 -3.81 -4.12
CA ALA A 118 6.91 -5.21 -3.78
C ALA A 118 6.61 -5.41 -2.30
N ILE A 119 7.39 -4.79 -1.41
CA ILE A 119 7.15 -4.83 0.04
C ILE A 119 5.82 -4.17 0.39
N THR A 120 5.52 -3.00 -0.18
CA THR A 120 4.27 -2.28 0.06
C THR A 120 3.06 -3.13 -0.34
N VAL A 121 3.09 -3.71 -1.54
CA VAL A 121 2.01 -4.59 -2.04
C VAL A 121 1.83 -5.81 -1.15
N ALA A 122 2.92 -6.43 -0.71
CA ALA A 122 2.87 -7.60 0.17
C ALA A 122 2.25 -7.28 1.54
N ILE A 123 2.61 -6.13 2.13
CA ILE A 123 2.02 -5.65 3.39
C ILE A 123 0.54 -5.35 3.21
N ASP A 124 0.15 -4.67 2.14
CA ASP A 124 -1.24 -4.34 1.85
C ASP A 124 -2.10 -5.59 1.62
N ALA A 125 -1.56 -6.58 0.89
CA ALA A 125 -2.23 -7.86 0.70
C ALA A 125 -2.42 -8.61 2.04
N PHE A 126 -1.41 -8.61 2.89
CA PHE A 126 -1.50 -9.21 4.22
C PHE A 126 -2.54 -8.52 5.11
N GLN A 127 -2.62 -7.19 5.08
CA GLN A 127 -3.60 -6.41 5.85
C GLN A 127 -5.05 -6.68 5.43
N CYS A 128 -5.29 -7.15 4.22
CA CYS A 128 -6.63 -7.44 3.70
C CYS A 128 -7.41 -8.39 4.64
N ILE A 129 -6.77 -9.43 5.18
CA ILE A 129 -7.41 -10.44 6.04
C ILE A 129 -7.77 -9.93 7.43
N PRO A 130 -6.92 -9.22 8.20
CA PRO A 130 -7.30 -8.54 9.42
C PRO A 130 -8.47 -7.57 9.24
N PHE A 131 -8.50 -6.81 8.16
CA PHE A 131 -9.62 -5.92 7.86
C PHE A 131 -10.91 -6.69 7.54
N ALA A 132 -10.83 -7.81 6.81
CA ALA A 132 -11.96 -8.70 6.58
C ALA A 132 -12.50 -9.29 7.90
N TYR A 133 -11.62 -9.68 8.81
CA TYR A 133 -12.01 -10.19 10.12
C TYR A 133 -12.73 -9.15 10.99
N LEU A 134 -12.28 -7.88 10.96
CA LEU A 134 -12.98 -6.79 11.66
C LEU A 134 -14.40 -6.57 11.12
N ARG A 135 -14.59 -6.71 9.81
CA ARG A 135 -15.91 -6.65 9.16
C ARG A 135 -16.77 -7.84 9.57
N TYR A 136 -16.20 -9.04 9.59
CA TYR A 136 -16.89 -10.25 10.06
C TYR A 136 -17.38 -10.10 11.51
N LYS A 137 -16.54 -9.58 12.40
CA LYS A 137 -16.87 -9.32 13.82
C LYS A 137 -17.83 -8.15 14.03
N LYS A 138 -18.31 -7.52 12.97
CA LYS A 138 -19.24 -6.35 13.03
C LYS A 138 -18.72 -5.23 13.95
N ARG A 139 -17.40 -4.92 13.83
CA ARG A 139 -16.78 -3.83 14.60
C ARG A 139 -16.44 -2.63 13.69
N PRO A 140 -17.47 -1.89 13.20
CA PRO A 140 -17.26 -0.84 12.20
C PRO A 140 -16.38 0.30 12.69
N MET A 141 -16.50 0.70 13.97
CA MET A 141 -15.70 1.78 14.54
C MET A 141 -14.20 1.45 14.56
N LYS A 142 -13.83 0.21 14.93
CA LYS A 142 -12.42 -0.21 14.91
C LYS A 142 -11.87 -0.29 13.49
N PHE A 143 -12.66 -0.81 12.56
CA PHE A 143 -12.31 -0.83 11.14
C PHE A 143 -12.07 0.58 10.59
N ALA A 144 -13.02 1.50 10.82
CA ALA A 144 -12.92 2.88 10.35
C ALA A 144 -11.72 3.60 10.98
N ALA A 145 -11.51 3.45 12.29
CA ALA A 145 -10.39 4.07 13.00
C ALA A 145 -9.03 3.61 12.46
N LEU A 146 -8.84 2.29 12.29
CA LEU A 146 -7.59 1.75 11.75
C LEU A 146 -7.36 2.16 10.29
N LYS A 147 -8.42 2.17 9.47
CA LYS A 147 -8.33 2.57 8.07
C LYS A 147 -8.00 4.05 7.93
N LEU A 148 -8.67 4.91 8.69
CA LEU A 148 -8.40 6.34 8.70
C LEU A 148 -7.00 6.65 9.27
N LEU A 149 -6.55 5.94 10.29
CA LEU A 149 -5.19 6.08 10.84
C LEU A 149 -4.15 5.70 9.78
N ASN A 150 -4.33 4.61 9.05
CA ASN A 150 -3.43 4.20 7.96
C ASN A 150 -3.35 5.29 6.88
N ILE A 151 -4.51 5.81 6.44
CA ILE A 151 -4.58 6.87 5.43
C ILE A 151 -3.92 8.16 5.95
N PHE A 152 -4.21 8.55 7.18
CA PHE A 152 -3.62 9.74 7.80
C PHE A 152 -2.10 9.61 7.91
N MET A 153 -1.59 8.44 8.31
CA MET A 153 -0.16 8.14 8.35
C MET A 153 0.47 8.27 6.95
N ALA A 154 -0.18 7.70 5.92
CA ALA A 154 0.30 7.78 4.55
C ALA A 154 0.35 9.24 4.06
N ILE A 155 -0.68 10.04 4.34
CA ILE A 155 -0.71 11.47 3.99
C ILE A 155 0.37 12.23 4.74
N ALA A 156 0.53 11.99 6.05
CA ALA A 156 1.56 12.66 6.85
C ALA A 156 2.96 12.36 6.31
N LEU A 157 3.26 11.10 5.99
CA LEU A 157 4.53 10.71 5.38
C LEU A 157 4.74 11.39 4.02
N ASN A 158 3.73 11.44 3.16
CA ASN A 158 3.81 12.15 1.89
C ASN A 158 4.10 13.64 2.07
N LEU A 159 3.42 14.30 3.01
CA LEU A 159 3.66 15.72 3.29
C LEU A 159 5.07 15.95 3.83
N VAL A 160 5.56 15.09 4.70
CA VAL A 160 6.94 15.13 5.19
C VAL A 160 7.92 15.00 4.03
N PHE A 161 7.73 14.03 3.15
CA PHE A 161 8.62 13.79 2.01
C PHE A 161 8.62 14.95 1.01
N PHE A 162 7.45 15.52 0.68
CA PHE A 162 7.35 16.54 -0.37
C PHE A 162 7.50 17.99 0.12
N LEU A 163 7.28 18.27 1.40
CA LEU A 163 7.37 19.62 1.95
C LEU A 163 8.54 19.81 2.91
N ILE A 164 8.83 18.85 3.77
CA ILE A 164 9.80 19.01 4.85
C ILE A 164 11.20 18.60 4.38
N LEU A 165 11.34 17.43 3.73
CA LEU A 165 12.65 16.95 3.27
C LEU A 165 13.37 17.91 2.31
N PRO A 166 12.73 18.48 1.28
CA PRO A 166 13.39 19.46 0.41
C PRO A 166 13.93 20.65 1.18
N ASN A 167 13.13 21.23 2.07
CA ASN A 167 13.55 22.39 2.87
C ASN A 167 14.72 22.07 3.82
N ILE A 168 14.79 20.85 4.35
CA ILE A 168 15.92 20.43 5.19
C ILE A 168 17.16 20.16 4.33
N CYS A 169 17.02 19.56 3.16
CA CYS A 169 18.13 19.36 2.23
C CYS A 169 18.76 20.68 1.79
N ASP A 170 17.95 21.67 1.45
CA ASP A 170 18.40 23.00 1.05
C ASP A 170 19.11 23.71 2.21
N SER A 171 18.64 23.55 3.45
CA SER A 171 19.24 24.19 4.63
C SER A 171 20.50 23.50 5.15
N THR A 172 20.69 22.20 4.88
CA THR A 172 21.81 21.41 5.41
C THR A 172 22.93 21.20 4.38
N GLY A 173 22.83 21.81 3.19
CA GLY A 173 23.88 21.74 2.16
C GLY A 173 24.11 20.33 1.57
N GLY A 174 23.12 19.46 1.60
CA GLY A 174 23.18 18.16 0.94
C GLY A 174 24.11 17.10 1.57
N THR A 175 24.64 17.33 2.77
CA THR A 175 25.55 16.40 3.45
C THR A 175 24.82 15.62 4.55
N GLY A 176 24.67 14.30 4.37
CA GLY A 176 24.13 13.43 5.40
C GLY A 176 23.25 12.29 4.89
N PHE A 177 22.68 11.52 5.81
CA PHE A 177 21.77 10.39 5.54
C PHE A 177 20.55 10.78 4.69
N ILE A 178 20.14 12.07 4.75
CA ILE A 178 19.01 12.62 4.00
C ILE A 178 19.30 12.70 2.50
N SER A 179 20.55 13.00 2.10
CA SER A 179 20.95 13.04 0.67
C SER A 179 20.96 11.67 -0.01
N THR A 180 21.08 10.59 0.79
CA THR A 180 21.00 9.21 0.28
C THR A 180 19.56 8.81 -0.02
N ILE A 181 18.57 9.42 0.68
CA ILE A 181 17.14 9.12 0.51
C ILE A 181 16.48 10.06 -0.49
N TYR A 182 16.95 11.31 -0.54
CA TYR A 182 16.42 12.35 -1.42
C TYR A 182 17.55 12.87 -2.33
N SER A 183 17.60 12.36 -3.55
CA SER A 183 18.44 12.93 -4.63
C SER A 183 17.53 13.80 -5.48
N PRO A 184 17.70 15.14 -5.46
CA PRO A 184 17.02 16.00 -6.41
C PRO A 184 17.58 15.69 -7.82
N ALA A 185 16.71 15.22 -8.71
CA ALA A 185 17.02 15.06 -10.13
C ALA A 185 16.92 16.41 -10.85
#